data_a91424fc5a2a3999441de0a6d5bf90cf
#
_entry.id   a91424fc5a2a3999441de0a6d5bf90cf
#
_cell.length_a   1.000
_cell.length_b   1.000
_cell.length_c   1.000
_cell.angle_alpha   90.00
_cell.angle_beta   90.00
_cell.angle_gamma   90.00
#
_symmetry.space_group_name_H-M   'P 1'
#
loop_
_entity.id
_entity.type
_entity.pdbx_description
1 polymer ?
#
loop_
_entity_poly.entity_id
_entity_poly.type
_entity_poly.pdbx_seq_one_letter_code
_entity_poly.pdbx_strand_id
1 'polypeptide(L)'
;TSNLQTQSTKPQAQDSTTSSASGHYVQPAGAKWNLKLVNPWNPVDSDYAQSLVTYAGGNKFDSRAIDKLKALVSAANGKIRVASLYRTIELQTKLFNNKVSQVMANTGKPRVEAETIAATEVARPGTSEHNLGLAVDFLFEGYSSLSEKFENTATYTWMMQNCAEYGFILRFPKNKQAVTGVS
;
A
#
# COMPACT_ATOMS: atom_id res chain seq x y z
N THR A 1 41.54 41.37 -13.45
CA THR A 1 40.46 40.46 -13.90
C THR A 1 40.30 39.35 -12.87
N SER A 2 39.36 39.54 -11.95
CA SER A 2 39.07 38.61 -10.86
C SER A 2 37.87 37.74 -11.23
N ASN A 3 38.04 36.44 -11.26
CA ASN A 3 36.99 35.45 -11.46
C ASN A 3 36.37 35.15 -10.10
N LEU A 4 35.13 35.50 -9.88
CA LEU A 4 34.28 35.07 -8.76
C LEU A 4 33.51 33.81 -9.17
N GLN A 5 33.93 32.64 -8.66
CA GLN A 5 33.15 31.43 -8.71
C GLN A 5 32.13 31.45 -7.56
N THR A 6 30.87 31.56 -7.89
CA THR A 6 29.75 31.30 -7.00
C THR A 6 29.55 29.80 -6.82
N GLN A 7 29.93 29.28 -5.67
CA GLN A 7 29.57 27.92 -5.25
C GLN A 7 28.09 27.89 -4.85
N SER A 8 27.30 27.15 -5.62
CA SER A 8 25.92 26.78 -5.26
C SER A 8 25.94 25.65 -4.24
N THR A 9 25.67 25.97 -2.98
CA THR A 9 25.49 24.96 -1.94
C THR A 9 24.07 24.38 -2.03
N LYS A 10 23.99 23.15 -2.52
CA LYS A 10 22.78 22.32 -2.46
C LYS A 10 22.46 22.02 -0.98
N PRO A 11 21.22 22.20 -0.50
CA PRO A 11 20.86 21.80 0.85
C PRO A 11 20.99 20.31 1.01
N GLN A 12 21.88 19.88 1.90
CA GLN A 12 22.02 18.49 2.31
C GLN A 12 20.84 18.17 3.23
N ALA A 13 19.94 17.28 2.79
CA ALA A 13 18.88 16.75 3.63
C ALA A 13 19.52 15.97 4.78
N GLN A 14 19.32 16.42 6.01
CA GLN A 14 19.68 15.66 7.21
C GLN A 14 18.79 14.45 7.29
N ASP A 15 19.37 13.30 7.01
CA ASP A 15 18.74 11.99 7.14
C ASP A 15 18.75 11.60 8.63
N SER A 16 17.68 12.00 9.34
CA SER A 16 17.45 11.54 10.71
C SER A 16 16.80 10.15 10.65
N THR A 17 17.57 9.13 10.31
CA THR A 17 17.16 7.74 10.41
C THR A 17 17.07 7.33 11.88
N THR A 18 15.87 7.35 12.45
CA THR A 18 15.57 6.67 13.70
C THR A 18 15.49 5.16 13.43
N SER A 19 16.63 4.47 13.61
CA SER A 19 16.66 3.00 13.58
C SER A 19 16.12 2.47 14.89
N SER A 20 15.10 1.60 14.84
CA SER A 20 14.65 0.84 16.01
C SER A 20 15.70 -0.22 16.37
N ALA A 21 15.71 -0.69 17.63
CA ALA A 21 16.60 -1.75 18.10
C ALA A 21 16.46 -3.08 17.31
N SER A 22 15.42 -3.24 16.52
CA SER A 22 15.14 -4.39 15.64
C SER A 22 15.70 -4.22 14.22
N GLY A 23 16.35 -3.11 13.87
CA GLY A 23 16.83 -2.81 12.51
C GLY A 23 15.73 -2.40 11.51
N HIS A 24 14.48 -2.26 11.94
CA HIS A 24 13.39 -1.80 11.10
C HIS A 24 13.18 -0.29 11.22
N TYR A 25 12.86 0.35 10.08
CA TYR A 25 12.56 1.78 10.07
C TYR A 25 11.24 2.06 10.80
N VAL A 26 11.29 2.96 11.77
CA VAL A 26 10.11 3.51 12.44
C VAL A 26 9.93 4.95 11.97
N GLN A 27 8.76 5.25 11.43
CA GLN A 27 8.47 6.57 10.89
C GLN A 27 8.33 7.59 12.04
N PRO A 28 9.00 8.76 11.97
CA PRO A 28 8.84 9.82 12.95
C PRO A 28 7.40 10.34 13.02
N ALA A 29 6.99 10.82 14.19
CA ALA A 29 5.72 11.52 14.35
C ALA A 29 5.63 12.75 13.42
N GLY A 30 4.42 13.07 12.92
CA GLY A 30 4.19 14.23 12.06
C GLY A 30 4.48 14.01 10.58
N ALA A 31 4.72 12.79 10.14
CA ALA A 31 4.81 12.49 8.70
C ALA A 31 3.58 12.99 7.94
N LYS A 32 3.79 13.52 6.72
CA LYS A 32 2.70 13.97 5.86
C LYS A 32 1.73 12.82 5.60
N TRP A 33 0.44 13.13 5.55
CA TRP A 33 -0.64 12.14 5.39
C TRP A 33 -0.43 11.17 4.20
N ASN A 34 0.08 11.67 3.09
CA ASN A 34 0.33 10.89 1.86
C ASN A 34 1.66 10.12 1.87
N LEU A 35 2.46 10.29 2.90
CA LEU A 35 3.73 9.58 3.10
C LEU A 35 3.69 8.72 4.37
N LYS A 36 2.52 8.56 5.00
CA LYS A 36 2.39 7.73 6.20
C LYS A 36 2.69 6.28 5.86
N LEU A 37 3.74 5.77 6.46
CA LEU A 37 4.12 4.36 6.34
C LEU A 37 3.24 3.53 7.28
N VAL A 38 2.67 2.45 6.76
CA VAL A 38 1.95 1.45 7.54
C VAL A 38 2.49 0.06 7.22
N ASN A 39 2.94 -0.64 8.24
CA ASN A 39 3.47 -1.99 8.18
C ASN A 39 3.50 -2.58 9.61
N PRO A 40 3.98 -3.82 9.85
CA PRO A 40 4.05 -4.40 11.20
C PRO A 40 4.80 -3.58 12.25
N TRP A 41 5.74 -2.74 11.85
CA TRP A 41 6.56 -1.89 12.76
C TRP A 41 6.02 -0.46 12.85
N ASN A 42 5.12 -0.07 11.97
CA ASN A 42 4.45 1.21 11.94
C ASN A 42 2.93 0.96 11.78
N PRO A 43 2.23 0.49 12.81
CA PRO A 43 0.79 0.28 12.74
C PRO A 43 0.05 1.62 12.59
N VAL A 44 -1.19 1.55 12.15
CA VAL A 44 -2.07 2.73 12.14
C VAL A 44 -2.28 3.18 13.58
N ASP A 45 -2.04 4.46 13.86
CA ASP A 45 -2.25 5.04 15.19
C ASP A 45 -3.73 4.94 15.58
N SER A 46 -3.99 4.68 16.86
CA SER A 46 -5.36 4.52 17.39
C SER A 46 -6.21 5.79 17.23
N ASP A 47 -5.58 6.94 17.15
CA ASP A 47 -6.17 8.28 16.99
C ASP A 47 -6.12 8.79 15.54
N TYR A 48 -5.66 7.96 14.58
CA TYR A 48 -5.64 8.37 13.18
C TYR A 48 -7.05 8.57 12.64
N ALA A 49 -7.38 9.83 12.39
CA ALA A 49 -8.65 10.22 11.80
C ALA A 49 -8.59 10.12 10.26
N GLN A 50 -9.29 9.13 9.70
CA GLN A 50 -9.46 9.02 8.26
C GLN A 50 -10.42 10.11 7.76
N SER A 51 -10.04 10.81 6.69
CA SER A 51 -10.95 11.72 5.97
C SER A 51 -11.58 10.96 4.80
N LEU A 52 -12.60 10.14 5.08
CA LEU A 52 -13.16 9.21 4.10
C LEU A 52 -14.40 9.78 3.41
N VAL A 53 -14.46 9.60 2.09
CA VAL A 53 -15.64 9.87 1.26
C VAL A 53 -15.99 8.64 0.43
N THR A 54 -17.25 8.53 0.03
CA THR A 54 -17.73 7.41 -0.79
C THR A 54 -17.20 7.52 -2.21
N TYR A 55 -16.59 6.44 -2.71
CA TYR A 55 -16.19 6.29 -4.11
C TYR A 55 -17.38 5.75 -4.95
N ALA A 56 -17.76 4.50 -4.74
CA ALA A 56 -18.87 3.83 -5.39
C ALA A 56 -19.26 2.55 -4.62
N GLY A 57 -20.50 2.12 -4.67
CA GLY A 57 -20.95 0.85 -4.09
C GLY A 57 -20.67 0.69 -2.59
N GLY A 58 -20.64 1.79 -1.83
CA GLY A 58 -20.29 1.79 -0.41
C GLY A 58 -18.79 1.77 -0.10
N ASN A 59 -17.92 1.60 -1.09
CA ASN A 59 -16.47 1.70 -0.93
C ASN A 59 -16.08 3.14 -0.59
N LYS A 60 -15.15 3.30 0.35
CA LYS A 60 -14.66 4.61 0.81
C LYS A 60 -13.18 4.76 0.48
N PHE A 61 -12.76 6.01 0.26
CA PHE A 61 -11.38 6.37 0.01
C PHE A 61 -11.07 7.73 0.65
N ASP A 62 -9.81 8.05 0.85
CA ASP A 62 -9.41 9.34 1.43
C ASP A 62 -9.85 10.49 0.53
N SER A 63 -10.52 11.49 1.11
CA SER A 63 -11.09 12.64 0.40
C SER A 63 -10.04 13.47 -0.34
N ARG A 64 -8.79 13.46 0.15
CA ARG A 64 -7.66 14.19 -0.42
C ARG A 64 -7.10 13.51 -1.68
N ALA A 65 -7.37 12.22 -1.88
CA ALA A 65 -6.84 11.41 -2.97
C ALA A 65 -7.92 10.90 -3.94
N ILE A 66 -9.21 11.01 -3.60
CA ILE A 66 -10.31 10.40 -4.38
C ILE A 66 -10.40 10.91 -5.82
N ASP A 67 -10.15 12.19 -6.06
CA ASP A 67 -10.23 12.76 -7.42
C ASP A 67 -9.09 12.24 -8.30
N LYS A 68 -7.93 12.00 -7.71
CA LYS A 68 -6.81 11.35 -8.40
C LYS A 68 -7.12 9.89 -8.74
N LEU A 69 -7.78 9.16 -7.83
CA LEU A 69 -8.25 7.80 -8.09
C LEU A 69 -9.26 7.76 -9.24
N LYS A 70 -10.26 8.66 -9.22
CA LYS A 70 -11.26 8.76 -10.30
C LYS A 70 -10.60 9.06 -11.64
N ALA A 71 -9.65 10.00 -11.66
CA ALA A 71 -8.93 10.38 -12.87
C ALA A 71 -8.12 9.19 -13.43
N LEU A 72 -7.40 8.43 -12.58
CA LEU A 72 -6.67 7.24 -12.99
C LEU A 72 -7.61 6.17 -13.60
N VAL A 73 -8.72 5.87 -12.91
CA VAL A 73 -9.71 4.89 -13.41
C VAL A 73 -10.32 5.32 -14.73
N SER A 74 -10.64 6.61 -14.87
CA SER A 74 -11.16 7.18 -16.12
C SER A 74 -10.15 7.07 -17.27
N ALA A 75 -8.88 7.40 -17.02
CA ALA A 75 -7.81 7.33 -18.01
C ALA A 75 -7.52 5.90 -18.47
N ALA A 76 -7.74 4.91 -17.62
CA ALA A 76 -7.61 3.50 -17.98
C ALA A 76 -8.71 2.99 -18.92
N ASN A 77 -9.73 3.81 -19.21
CA ASN A 77 -10.76 3.57 -20.22
C ASN A 77 -11.38 2.16 -20.14
N GLY A 78 -11.88 1.79 -18.96
CA GLY A 78 -12.55 0.51 -18.70
C GLY A 78 -11.63 -0.70 -18.51
N LYS A 79 -10.30 -0.54 -18.69
CA LYS A 79 -9.34 -1.64 -18.55
C LYS A 79 -9.04 -2.02 -17.10
N ILE A 80 -9.38 -1.16 -16.15
CA ILE A 80 -9.27 -1.43 -14.72
C ILE A 80 -10.59 -1.14 -14.00
N ARG A 81 -10.81 -1.83 -12.90
CA ARG A 81 -11.89 -1.54 -11.94
C ARG A 81 -11.37 -1.66 -10.52
N VAL A 82 -11.92 -0.86 -9.63
CA VAL A 82 -11.58 -0.91 -8.21
C VAL A 82 -12.14 -2.20 -7.60
N ALA A 83 -11.26 -2.96 -6.94
CA ALA A 83 -11.61 -4.18 -6.22
C ALA A 83 -11.77 -3.93 -4.73
N SER A 84 -10.85 -3.17 -4.12
CA SER A 84 -10.84 -2.89 -2.69
C SER A 84 -10.28 -1.50 -2.44
N LEU A 85 -10.83 -0.79 -1.45
CA LEU A 85 -10.38 0.51 -0.98
C LEU A 85 -10.17 0.47 0.55
N TYR A 86 -10.69 1.45 1.28
CA TYR A 86 -10.63 1.47 2.73
C TYR A 86 -11.20 0.19 3.34
N ARG A 87 -10.49 -0.34 4.31
CA ARG A 87 -10.93 -1.46 5.15
C ARG A 87 -10.88 -1.04 6.62
N THR A 88 -11.95 -1.32 7.35
CA THR A 88 -11.91 -1.19 8.82
C THR A 88 -10.94 -2.22 9.42
N ILE A 89 -10.47 -1.97 10.63
CA ILE A 89 -9.62 -2.94 11.36
C ILE A 89 -10.37 -4.25 11.59
N GLU A 90 -11.69 -4.20 11.85
CA GLU A 90 -12.55 -5.39 12.03
C GLU A 90 -12.60 -6.23 10.75
N LEU A 91 -12.78 -5.59 9.58
CA LEU A 91 -12.77 -6.29 8.30
C LEU A 91 -11.38 -6.90 8.03
N GLN A 92 -10.31 -6.15 8.27
CA GLN A 92 -8.95 -6.65 8.12
C GLN A 92 -8.68 -7.85 9.06
N THR A 93 -9.19 -7.81 10.30
CA THR A 93 -9.12 -8.93 11.26
C THR A 93 -9.81 -10.17 10.71
N LYS A 94 -11.01 -10.01 10.14
CA LYS A 94 -11.74 -11.13 9.52
C LYS A 94 -10.97 -11.73 8.35
N LEU A 95 -10.45 -10.89 7.45
CA LEU A 95 -9.67 -11.34 6.29
C LEU A 95 -8.41 -12.08 6.72
N PHE A 96 -7.67 -11.55 7.69
CA PHE A 96 -6.47 -12.18 8.22
C PHE A 96 -6.77 -13.54 8.86
N ASN A 97 -7.77 -13.61 9.74
CA ASN A 97 -8.16 -14.87 10.38
C ASN A 97 -8.66 -15.92 9.38
N ASN A 98 -9.39 -15.52 8.34
CA ASN A 98 -9.80 -16.43 7.27
C ASN A 98 -8.57 -17.00 6.53
N LYS A 99 -7.57 -16.16 6.23
CA LYS A 99 -6.33 -16.61 5.60
C LYS A 99 -5.55 -17.55 6.52
N VAL A 100 -5.44 -17.25 7.80
CA VAL A 100 -4.81 -18.14 8.79
C VAL A 100 -5.49 -19.51 8.80
N SER A 101 -6.83 -19.54 8.87
CA SER A 101 -7.59 -20.80 8.86
C SER A 101 -7.36 -21.59 7.57
N GLN A 102 -7.30 -20.90 6.41
CA GLN A 102 -6.98 -21.53 5.13
C GLN A 102 -5.58 -22.15 5.12
N VAL A 103 -4.58 -21.41 5.62
CA VAL A 103 -3.20 -21.92 5.74
C VAL A 103 -3.15 -23.15 6.65
N MET A 104 -3.80 -23.10 7.82
CA MET A 104 -3.87 -24.25 8.73
C MET A 104 -4.49 -25.47 8.05
N ALA A 105 -5.60 -25.29 7.34
CA ALA A 105 -6.28 -26.39 6.63
C ALA A 105 -5.41 -26.98 5.51
N ASN A 106 -4.69 -26.14 4.78
CA ASN A 106 -3.89 -26.59 3.62
C ASN A 106 -2.54 -27.19 4.02
N THR A 107 -1.97 -26.81 5.19
CA THR A 107 -0.60 -27.19 5.56
C THR A 107 -0.50 -28.06 6.79
N GLY A 108 -1.57 -28.18 7.59
CA GLY A 108 -1.55 -28.85 8.90
C GLY A 108 -0.73 -28.12 9.98
N LYS A 109 -0.23 -26.92 9.70
CA LYS A 109 0.61 -26.16 10.62
C LYS A 109 -0.18 -25.58 11.79
N PRO A 110 0.46 -25.44 12.97
CA PRO A 110 -0.16 -24.77 14.12
C PRO A 110 -0.39 -23.28 13.80
N ARG A 111 -1.35 -22.67 14.52
CA ARG A 111 -1.80 -21.30 14.29
C ARG A 111 -0.66 -20.28 14.20
N VAL A 112 0.34 -20.36 15.09
CA VAL A 112 1.46 -19.42 15.15
C VAL A 112 2.27 -19.41 13.84
N GLU A 113 2.54 -20.59 13.28
CA GLU A 113 3.23 -20.71 11.99
C GLU A 113 2.32 -20.28 10.82
N ALA A 114 1.03 -20.65 10.89
CA ALA A 114 0.04 -20.25 9.89
C ALA A 114 -0.14 -18.72 9.83
N GLU A 115 -0.10 -18.03 10.97
CA GLU A 115 -0.13 -16.57 11.01
C GLU A 115 1.07 -15.91 10.34
N THR A 116 2.25 -16.50 10.46
CA THR A 116 3.45 -16.01 9.79
C THR A 116 3.32 -16.15 8.27
N ILE A 117 2.83 -17.29 7.80
CA ILE A 117 2.57 -17.54 6.38
C ILE A 117 1.45 -16.60 5.87
N ALA A 118 0.33 -16.51 6.60
CA ALA A 118 -0.77 -15.66 6.20
C ALA A 118 -0.37 -14.18 6.05
N ALA A 119 0.55 -13.71 6.90
CA ALA A 119 1.02 -12.33 6.90
C ALA A 119 1.82 -11.94 5.63
N THR A 120 2.29 -12.90 4.83
CA THR A 120 2.95 -12.61 3.54
C THR A 120 1.96 -12.23 2.44
N GLU A 121 0.67 -12.58 2.59
CA GLU A 121 -0.37 -12.29 1.60
C GLU A 121 -1.45 -11.32 2.14
N VAL A 122 -1.77 -11.41 3.43
CA VAL A 122 -2.79 -10.57 4.07
C VAL A 122 -2.18 -9.88 5.29
N ALA A 123 -2.09 -8.57 5.26
CA ALA A 123 -1.55 -7.80 6.37
C ALA A 123 -2.30 -8.05 7.69
N ARG A 124 -1.57 -8.07 8.80
CA ARG A 124 -2.17 -8.14 10.14
C ARG A 124 -3.09 -6.94 10.41
N PRO A 125 -4.11 -7.08 11.26
CA PRO A 125 -4.98 -5.95 11.63
C PRO A 125 -4.19 -4.71 12.08
N GLY A 126 -4.56 -3.55 11.57
CA GLY A 126 -3.89 -2.28 11.87
C GLY A 126 -2.53 -2.08 11.17
N THR A 127 -2.06 -3.04 10.36
CA THR A 127 -0.79 -2.93 9.63
C THR A 127 -0.96 -2.90 8.12
N SER A 128 -2.19 -2.65 7.64
CA SER A 128 -2.54 -2.53 6.24
C SER A 128 -2.74 -1.06 5.85
N GLU A 129 -2.18 -0.64 4.72
CA GLU A 129 -2.41 0.71 4.16
C GLU A 129 -3.87 0.94 3.77
N HIS A 130 -4.67 -0.12 3.56
CA HIS A 130 -6.11 -0.02 3.42
C HIS A 130 -6.80 0.56 4.68
N ASN A 131 -6.22 0.40 5.86
CA ASN A 131 -6.75 0.98 7.09
C ASN A 131 -6.55 2.51 7.17
N LEU A 132 -5.69 3.09 6.31
CA LEU A 132 -5.57 4.53 6.14
C LEU A 132 -6.63 5.10 5.18
N GLY A 133 -7.18 4.28 4.28
CA GLY A 133 -8.00 4.75 3.16
C GLY A 133 -7.19 5.26 1.97
N LEU A 134 -5.90 4.90 1.87
CA LEU A 134 -4.97 5.37 0.83
C LEU A 134 -4.48 4.25 -0.10
N ALA A 135 -4.87 3.01 0.16
CA ALA A 135 -4.55 1.89 -0.71
C ALA A 135 -5.75 1.52 -1.60
N VAL A 136 -5.46 1.06 -2.80
CA VAL A 136 -6.43 0.55 -3.77
C VAL A 136 -5.91 -0.72 -4.42
N ASP A 137 -6.75 -1.76 -4.44
CA ASP A 137 -6.55 -2.94 -5.26
C ASP A 137 -7.35 -2.81 -6.53
N PHE A 138 -6.75 -3.08 -7.68
CA PHE A 138 -7.40 -3.06 -8.98
C PHE A 138 -7.58 -4.47 -9.54
N LEU A 139 -8.72 -4.69 -10.18
CA LEU A 139 -8.92 -5.80 -11.11
C LEU A 139 -8.73 -5.29 -12.53
N PHE A 140 -8.08 -6.08 -13.36
CA PHE A 140 -7.83 -5.77 -14.75
C PHE A 140 -8.88 -6.41 -15.65
N GLU A 141 -9.08 -5.84 -16.83
CA GLU A 141 -9.96 -6.39 -17.86
C GLU A 141 -9.68 -7.88 -18.10
N GLY A 142 -10.72 -8.70 -18.18
CA GLY A 142 -10.62 -10.14 -18.35
C GLY A 142 -10.37 -10.95 -17.07
N TYR A 143 -10.22 -10.29 -15.91
CA TYR A 143 -9.99 -10.98 -14.64
C TYR A 143 -11.11 -10.73 -13.63
N SER A 144 -11.54 -11.80 -12.94
CA SER A 144 -12.54 -11.76 -11.88
C SER A 144 -11.97 -11.70 -10.47
N SER A 145 -10.66 -11.98 -10.30
CA SER A 145 -9.94 -11.96 -9.02
C SER A 145 -8.55 -11.37 -9.20
N LEU A 146 -7.92 -10.95 -8.10
CA LEU A 146 -6.52 -10.53 -8.08
C LEU A 146 -5.62 -11.68 -8.54
N SER A 147 -4.60 -11.38 -9.34
CA SER A 147 -3.73 -12.40 -9.93
C SER A 147 -2.36 -11.80 -10.28
N GLU A 148 -1.30 -12.55 -10.03
CA GLU A 148 0.05 -12.21 -10.50
C GLU A 148 0.16 -12.16 -12.03
N LYS A 149 -0.77 -12.82 -12.74
CA LYS A 149 -0.81 -12.80 -14.21
C LYS A 149 -1.06 -11.41 -14.78
N PHE A 150 -1.50 -10.45 -13.97
CA PHE A 150 -1.66 -9.04 -14.37
C PHE A 150 -0.38 -8.46 -14.95
N GLU A 151 0.78 -8.83 -14.41
CA GLU A 151 2.09 -8.32 -14.83
C GLU A 151 2.39 -8.59 -16.32
N ASN A 152 1.76 -9.60 -16.91
CA ASN A 152 1.93 -9.96 -18.30
C ASN A 152 0.91 -9.28 -19.25
N THR A 153 0.18 -8.28 -18.75
CA THR A 153 -0.85 -7.59 -19.54
C THR A 153 -0.41 -6.20 -20.00
N ALA A 154 -0.92 -5.77 -21.16
CA ALA A 154 -0.73 -4.40 -21.63
C ALA A 154 -1.31 -3.36 -20.65
N THR A 155 -2.38 -3.72 -19.94
CA THR A 155 -2.98 -2.88 -18.89
C THR A 155 -2.02 -2.65 -17.74
N TYR A 156 -1.28 -3.67 -17.29
CA TYR A 156 -0.26 -3.52 -16.26
C TYR A 156 0.87 -2.59 -16.73
N THR A 157 1.37 -2.82 -17.96
CA THR A 157 2.40 -1.95 -18.54
C THR A 157 1.94 -0.50 -18.56
N TRP A 158 0.71 -0.24 -18.98
CA TRP A 158 0.13 1.10 -18.98
C TRP A 158 0.04 1.67 -17.56
N MET A 159 -0.42 0.88 -16.58
CA MET A 159 -0.49 1.29 -15.17
C MET A 159 0.88 1.70 -14.64
N MET A 160 1.93 0.91 -14.90
CA MET A 160 3.29 1.23 -14.42
C MET A 160 3.87 2.50 -15.05
N GLN A 161 3.48 2.83 -16.27
CA GLN A 161 3.92 4.04 -16.95
C GLN A 161 3.16 5.30 -16.49
N ASN A 162 1.91 5.16 -16.06
CA ASN A 162 1.03 6.30 -15.87
C ASN A 162 0.59 6.54 -14.41
N CYS A 163 0.56 5.53 -13.54
CA CYS A 163 -0.03 5.67 -12.19
C CYS A 163 0.61 6.79 -11.35
N ALA A 164 1.90 7.05 -11.54
CA ALA A 164 2.63 8.09 -10.81
C ALA A 164 2.12 9.52 -11.12
N GLU A 165 1.65 9.78 -12.34
CA GLU A 165 1.06 11.07 -12.73
C GLU A 165 -0.23 11.37 -11.95
N TYR A 166 -0.91 10.31 -11.51
CA TYR A 166 -2.10 10.40 -10.66
C TYR A 166 -1.78 10.31 -9.16
N GLY A 167 -0.49 10.23 -8.79
CA GLY A 167 -0.04 10.15 -7.40
C GLY A 167 -0.08 8.74 -6.79
N PHE A 168 -0.16 7.69 -7.61
CA PHE A 168 -0.15 6.30 -7.17
C PHE A 168 1.16 5.61 -7.52
N ILE A 169 1.57 4.65 -6.70
CA ILE A 169 2.74 3.81 -6.93
C ILE A 169 2.37 2.34 -6.73
N LEU A 170 3.06 1.44 -7.42
CA LEU A 170 3.02 0.02 -7.08
C LEU A 170 3.73 -0.19 -5.74
N ARG A 171 2.96 -0.62 -4.73
CA ARG A 171 3.45 -0.69 -3.35
C ARG A 171 4.32 -1.90 -3.06
N PHE A 172 4.01 -3.03 -3.67
CA PHE A 172 4.66 -4.32 -3.44
C PHE A 172 5.20 -4.92 -4.75
N PRO A 173 6.28 -4.35 -5.33
CA PRO A 173 6.88 -4.94 -6.53
C PRO A 173 7.63 -6.24 -6.18
N LYS A 174 7.54 -7.26 -7.02
CA LYS A 174 8.16 -8.59 -6.83
C LYS A 174 9.65 -8.54 -6.46
N ASN A 175 10.39 -7.64 -7.08
CA ASN A 175 11.83 -7.50 -6.81
C ASN A 175 12.16 -6.86 -5.46
N LYS A 176 11.16 -6.52 -4.64
CA LYS A 176 11.31 -5.96 -3.29
C LYS A 176 10.71 -6.85 -2.19
N GLN A 177 10.31 -8.06 -2.52
CA GLN A 177 9.72 -9.00 -1.55
C GLN A 177 10.62 -9.22 -0.32
N ALA A 178 11.94 -9.31 -0.49
CA ALA A 178 12.89 -9.44 0.60
C ALA A 178 12.85 -8.24 1.59
N VAL A 179 12.39 -7.07 1.14
CA VAL A 179 12.27 -5.85 1.96
C VAL A 179 10.86 -5.69 2.52
N THR A 180 9.85 -6.00 1.72
CA THR A 180 8.44 -5.77 2.07
C THR A 180 7.84 -6.90 2.88
N GLY A 181 8.36 -8.11 2.77
CA GLY A 181 7.79 -9.33 3.35
C GLY A 181 6.47 -9.76 2.71
N VAL A 182 6.04 -9.10 1.62
CA VAL A 182 4.79 -9.39 0.89
C VAL A 182 5.13 -10.07 -0.42
N SER A 183 4.41 -11.15 -0.75
CA SER A 183 4.53 -11.95 -1.98
C SER A 183 3.40 -11.63 -2.95
#